data_0ec286ad5f9f4da101c2e1e1afe16523
#
_entry.id   0ec286ad5f9f4da101c2e1e1afe16523
#
_cell.length_a   1.000
_cell.length_b   1.000
_cell.length_c   1.000
_cell.angle_alpha   90.00
_cell.angle_beta   90.00
_cell.angle_gamma   90.00
#
_symmetry.space_group_name_H-M   'P 1'
#
loop_
_entity.id
_entity.type
_entity.pdbx_description
1 polymer ?
#
loop_
_entity_poly.entity_id
_entity_poly.type
_entity_poly.pdbx_seq_one_letter_code
_entity_poly.pdbx_strand_id
1 'polypeptide(L)'
;MQDSSISNIQKNPLKLYIQDIFRANSTDNKYIYKLFGLPFKNVMIHGVLTAVYNTTKITTNLELSDATGTVQIYYDSTKNNNSISSTSWRDLTNNYIDASKFGDPNILIMSEMMDRIKNKMNCVVFEEGCFMSVVGDIFVDSSRGVRMISAYECNVTSAAYDVVWMEELRYLYDKFYINNPSC
;
A
#
# COMPACT_ATOMS: atom_id res chain seq x y z
N MET A 1 11.96 -9.36 32.58
CA MET A 1 11.91 -7.96 32.12
C MET A 1 11.07 -7.95 30.87
N GLN A 2 9.82 -7.53 30.95
CA GLN A 2 8.96 -7.40 29.75
C GLN A 2 9.38 -6.12 29.02
N ASP A 3 9.74 -6.28 27.74
CA ASP A 3 10.18 -5.19 26.88
C ASP A 3 9.06 -4.16 26.70
N SER A 4 9.23 -3.00 27.30
CA SER A 4 8.35 -1.83 27.17
C SER A 4 8.42 -1.16 25.78
N SER A 5 9.20 -1.73 24.84
CA SER A 5 9.43 -1.17 23.51
C SER A 5 8.30 -1.45 22.49
N ILE A 6 7.35 -2.35 22.81
CA ILE A 6 6.26 -2.73 21.89
C ILE A 6 5.13 -1.69 21.87
N SER A 7 5.05 -0.79 22.85
CA SER A 7 3.95 0.17 22.98
C SER A 7 3.94 1.32 21.95
N ASN A 8 5.03 1.53 21.21
CA ASN A 8 5.20 2.66 20.28
C ASN A 8 5.32 2.28 18.79
N ILE A 9 4.82 1.10 18.42
CA ILE A 9 4.79 0.72 17.00
C ILE A 9 3.83 1.66 16.27
N GLN A 10 4.30 2.26 15.19
CA GLN A 10 3.49 3.15 14.40
C GLN A 10 2.31 2.40 13.77
N LYS A 11 1.09 2.88 14.01
CA LYS A 11 -0.14 2.25 13.51
C LYS A 11 -0.35 2.46 12.01
N ASN A 12 0.12 3.60 11.49
CA ASN A 12 0.01 3.92 10.07
C ASN A 12 1.24 3.44 9.32
N PRO A 13 1.12 3.06 8.05
CA PRO A 13 2.25 2.70 7.22
C PRO A 13 3.29 3.82 7.19
N LEU A 14 4.57 3.46 7.35
CA LEU A 14 5.66 4.41 7.25
C LEU A 14 5.95 4.68 5.77
N LYS A 15 5.86 5.95 5.37
CA LYS A 15 6.22 6.36 3.99
C LYS A 15 7.72 6.40 3.85
N LEU A 16 8.27 5.61 2.91
CA LEU A 16 9.72 5.44 2.75
C LEU A 16 10.15 5.52 1.30
N TYR A 17 11.42 5.90 1.09
CA TYR A 17 12.15 5.58 -0.14
C TYR A 17 12.45 4.09 -0.21
N ILE A 18 12.53 3.55 -1.44
CA ILE A 18 12.79 2.12 -1.65
C ILE A 18 14.10 1.67 -1.04
N GLN A 19 15.17 2.48 -1.13
CA GLN A 19 16.46 2.14 -0.51
C GLN A 19 16.36 1.93 1.01
N ASP A 20 15.45 2.61 1.70
CA ASP A 20 15.34 2.55 3.14
C ASP A 20 14.68 1.26 3.65
N ILE A 21 13.96 0.55 2.78
CA ILE A 21 13.53 -0.83 3.04
C ILE A 21 14.76 -1.73 3.30
N PHE A 22 15.83 -1.53 2.53
CA PHE A 22 17.06 -2.32 2.65
C PHE A 22 17.96 -1.85 3.80
N ARG A 23 17.84 -0.58 4.20
CA ARG A 23 18.58 0.02 5.35
C ARG A 23 17.94 -0.25 6.70
N ALA A 24 16.65 -0.53 6.72
CA ALA A 24 15.94 -0.79 7.97
C ALA A 24 16.54 -1.98 8.72
N ASN A 25 16.77 -1.85 10.02
CA ASN A 25 17.28 -2.92 10.85
C ASN A 25 16.14 -3.87 11.25
N SER A 26 16.38 -5.18 11.14
CA SER A 26 15.49 -6.18 11.71
C SER A 26 15.56 -6.13 13.23
N THR A 27 14.44 -6.44 13.90
CA THR A 27 14.37 -6.59 15.35
C THR A 27 14.23 -8.07 15.72
N ASP A 28 14.15 -8.38 17.01
CA ASP A 28 13.89 -9.76 17.49
C ASP A 28 12.52 -10.30 17.00
N ASN A 29 11.60 -9.39 16.70
CA ASN A 29 10.34 -9.72 16.06
C ASN A 29 10.50 -9.62 14.53
N LYS A 30 10.43 -10.74 13.83
CA LYS A 30 10.59 -10.83 12.37
C LYS A 30 9.66 -9.95 11.53
N TYR A 31 8.61 -9.40 12.13
CA TYR A 31 7.64 -8.52 11.47
C TYR A 31 7.84 -7.05 11.78
N ILE A 32 8.78 -6.70 12.66
CA ILE A 32 9.05 -5.34 13.08
C ILE A 32 10.45 -4.94 12.61
N TYR A 33 10.52 -3.83 11.94
CA TYR A 33 11.77 -3.21 11.51
C TYR A 33 11.97 -1.88 12.23
N LYS A 34 13.19 -1.41 12.27
CA LYS A 34 13.56 -0.13 12.88
C LYS A 34 14.38 0.69 11.89
N LEU A 35 13.95 1.93 11.65
CA LEU A 35 14.65 2.90 10.82
C LEU A 35 14.63 4.26 11.51
N PHE A 36 15.75 4.96 11.57
CA PHE A 36 15.90 6.24 12.29
C PHE A 36 15.35 6.19 13.74
N GLY A 37 15.58 5.09 14.44
CA GLY A 37 15.05 4.90 15.79
C GLY A 37 13.56 4.52 15.86
N LEU A 38 12.79 4.63 14.78
CA LEU A 38 11.35 4.39 14.73
C LEU A 38 11.05 2.90 14.44
N PRO A 39 10.35 2.19 15.34
CA PRO A 39 9.86 0.85 15.06
C PRO A 39 8.60 0.90 14.19
N PHE A 40 8.55 0.09 13.16
CA PHE A 40 7.41 0.01 12.25
C PHE A 40 7.20 -1.42 11.74
N LYS A 41 6.00 -1.69 11.25
CA LYS A 41 5.63 -2.96 10.63
C LYS A 41 5.30 -2.75 9.15
N ASN A 42 4.44 -1.80 8.88
CA ASN A 42 3.88 -1.57 7.55
C ASN A 42 4.60 -0.40 6.88
N VAL A 43 4.83 -0.53 5.58
CA VAL A 43 5.43 0.53 4.77
C VAL A 43 4.49 0.95 3.65
N MET A 44 4.61 2.20 3.25
CA MET A 44 4.02 2.73 2.04
C MET A 44 5.16 3.26 1.16
N ILE A 45 5.22 2.79 -0.06
CA ILE A 45 6.20 3.20 -1.07
C ILE A 45 5.49 3.64 -2.34
N HIS A 46 6.18 4.42 -3.15
CA HIS A 46 5.69 4.90 -4.44
C HIS A 46 6.81 4.86 -5.46
N GLY A 47 6.48 4.62 -6.72
CA GLY A 47 7.44 4.58 -7.81
C GLY A 47 6.80 4.16 -9.12
N VAL A 48 7.65 3.83 -10.08
CA VAL A 48 7.26 3.32 -11.40
C VAL A 48 7.29 1.80 -11.39
N LEU A 49 6.26 1.17 -11.92
CA LEU A 49 6.18 -0.26 -12.13
C LEU A 49 7.08 -0.66 -13.30
N THR A 50 8.17 -1.36 -13.03
CA THR A 50 9.19 -1.71 -14.04
C THR A 50 9.04 -3.11 -14.59
N ALA A 51 8.40 -4.03 -13.85
CA ALA A 51 8.11 -5.37 -14.33
C ALA A 51 6.87 -5.97 -13.67
N VAL A 52 6.16 -6.80 -14.45
CA VAL A 52 5.01 -7.60 -13.99
C VAL A 52 5.23 -9.04 -14.43
N TYR A 53 5.25 -9.98 -13.48
CA TYR A 53 5.56 -11.38 -13.78
C TYR A 53 4.84 -12.34 -12.83
N ASN A 54 4.80 -13.64 -13.21
CA ASN A 54 4.16 -14.69 -12.44
C ASN A 54 2.70 -14.38 -12.04
N THR A 55 1.96 -13.78 -12.97
CA THR A 55 0.57 -13.40 -12.73
C THR A 55 -0.34 -14.64 -12.75
N THR A 56 -1.10 -14.78 -11.68
CA THR A 56 -2.19 -15.75 -11.53
C THR A 56 -3.52 -15.02 -11.33
N LYS A 57 -4.59 -15.75 -11.07
CA LYS A 57 -5.89 -15.13 -10.76
C LYS A 57 -5.90 -14.35 -9.43
N ILE A 58 -5.01 -14.68 -8.51
CA ILE A 58 -5.02 -14.14 -7.13
C ILE A 58 -3.69 -13.51 -6.73
N THR A 59 -2.60 -13.88 -7.38
CA THR A 59 -1.25 -13.39 -7.03
C THR A 59 -0.52 -12.84 -8.24
N THR A 60 0.29 -11.81 -8.02
CA THR A 60 1.16 -11.22 -9.03
C THR A 60 2.45 -10.76 -8.38
N ASN A 61 3.58 -11.02 -9.04
CA ASN A 61 4.85 -10.43 -8.67
C ASN A 61 5.09 -9.17 -9.48
N LEU A 62 5.51 -8.13 -8.80
CA LEU A 62 5.76 -6.81 -9.38
C LEU A 62 7.16 -6.36 -9.03
N GLU A 63 7.70 -5.45 -9.82
CA GLU A 63 8.94 -4.75 -9.53
C GLU A 63 8.69 -3.25 -9.59
N LEU A 64 8.93 -2.55 -8.49
CA LEU A 64 8.70 -1.13 -8.35
C LEU A 64 10.03 -0.41 -8.16
N SER A 65 10.24 0.67 -8.90
CA SER A 65 11.44 1.48 -8.84
C SER A 65 11.13 2.94 -8.53
N ASP A 66 11.93 3.53 -7.66
CA ASP A 66 12.01 4.97 -7.46
C ASP A 66 13.42 5.48 -7.79
N ALA A 67 13.72 6.75 -7.54
CA ALA A 67 15.03 7.33 -7.77
C ALA A 67 16.15 6.73 -6.90
N THR A 68 15.82 5.94 -5.87
CA THR A 68 16.76 5.41 -4.88
C THR A 68 17.03 3.91 -5.05
N GLY A 69 16.19 3.18 -5.75
CA GLY A 69 16.37 1.75 -5.97
C GLY A 69 15.14 1.05 -6.51
N THR A 70 15.20 -0.27 -6.47
CA THR A 70 14.15 -1.17 -6.96
C THR A 70 13.83 -2.21 -5.92
N VAL A 71 12.56 -2.54 -5.75
CA VAL A 71 12.09 -3.57 -4.82
C VAL A 71 11.11 -4.52 -5.49
N GLN A 72 11.21 -5.80 -5.14
CA GLN A 72 10.25 -6.81 -5.55
C GLN A 72 9.03 -6.80 -4.61
N ILE A 73 7.84 -6.93 -5.20
CA ILE A 73 6.57 -6.91 -4.50
C ILE A 73 5.84 -8.21 -4.82
N TYR A 74 5.36 -8.87 -3.79
CA TYR A 74 4.41 -9.96 -3.90
C TYR A 74 3.01 -9.42 -3.56
N TYR A 75 2.14 -9.34 -4.55
CA TYR A 75 0.76 -8.94 -4.37
C TYR A 75 -0.16 -10.16 -4.32
N ASP A 76 -1.04 -10.19 -3.32
CA ASP A 76 -2.04 -11.23 -3.14
C ASP A 76 -3.40 -10.56 -2.90
N SER A 77 -4.28 -10.66 -3.89
CA SER A 77 -5.59 -10.02 -3.86
C SER A 77 -6.50 -10.54 -2.74
N THR A 78 -6.22 -11.75 -2.22
CA THR A 78 -7.00 -12.33 -1.10
C THR A 78 -6.66 -11.68 0.25
N LYS A 79 -5.51 -11.02 0.36
CA LYS A 79 -5.07 -10.34 1.59
C LYS A 79 -5.63 -8.93 1.73
N ASN A 80 -6.33 -8.43 0.73
CA ASN A 80 -6.97 -7.12 0.79
C ASN A 80 -8.13 -7.16 1.78
N ASN A 81 -7.83 -6.89 3.06
CA ASN A 81 -8.78 -6.94 4.18
C ASN A 81 -9.92 -5.90 4.10
N ASN A 82 -9.84 -4.97 3.15
CA ASN A 82 -10.88 -3.97 2.92
C ASN A 82 -11.92 -4.42 1.89
N SER A 83 -11.85 -5.64 1.40
CA SER A 83 -12.84 -6.14 0.46
C SER A 83 -14.16 -6.43 1.18
N ILE A 84 -15.11 -5.51 1.04
CA ILE A 84 -16.52 -5.84 1.25
C ILE A 84 -16.82 -7.05 0.35
N SER A 85 -17.47 -8.09 0.88
CA SER A 85 -17.76 -9.27 0.07
C SER A 85 -18.48 -8.84 -1.21
N SER A 86 -18.14 -9.45 -2.34
CA SER A 86 -18.74 -9.11 -3.64
C SER A 86 -20.28 -9.24 -3.63
N THR A 87 -20.82 -10.14 -2.78
CA THR A 87 -22.25 -10.28 -2.56
C THR A 87 -22.82 -9.09 -1.81
N SER A 88 -22.23 -8.71 -0.68
CA SER A 88 -22.69 -7.56 0.11
C SER A 88 -22.58 -6.26 -0.70
N TRP A 89 -21.52 -6.10 -1.50
CA TRP A 89 -21.37 -4.96 -2.37
C TRP A 89 -22.45 -4.91 -3.46
N ARG A 90 -22.72 -6.04 -4.10
CA ARG A 90 -23.77 -6.15 -5.12
C ARG A 90 -25.15 -5.83 -4.53
N ASP A 91 -25.45 -6.37 -3.36
CA ASP A 91 -26.74 -6.15 -2.71
C ASP A 91 -26.91 -4.68 -2.31
N LEU A 92 -25.86 -4.05 -1.79
CA LEU A 92 -25.86 -2.63 -1.47
C LEU A 92 -26.07 -1.77 -2.72
N THR A 93 -25.35 -2.06 -3.80
CA THR A 93 -25.47 -1.34 -5.08
C THR A 93 -26.89 -1.48 -5.65
N ASN A 94 -27.45 -2.67 -5.65
CA ASN A 94 -28.82 -2.91 -6.13
C ASN A 94 -29.85 -2.13 -5.30
N ASN A 95 -29.70 -2.09 -3.98
CA ASN A 95 -30.58 -1.33 -3.10
C ASN A 95 -30.54 0.18 -3.41
N TYR A 96 -29.36 0.75 -3.71
CA TYR A 96 -29.23 2.16 -4.12
C TYR A 96 -29.82 2.42 -5.51
N ILE A 97 -29.63 1.51 -6.46
CA ILE A 97 -30.23 1.58 -7.80
C ILE A 97 -31.76 1.55 -7.69
N ASP A 98 -32.32 0.67 -6.87
CA ASP A 98 -33.76 0.61 -6.66
C ASP A 98 -34.31 1.86 -5.96
N ALA A 99 -33.61 2.36 -4.97
CA ALA A 99 -33.98 3.59 -4.28
C ALA A 99 -33.89 4.84 -5.19
N SER A 100 -32.94 4.86 -6.15
CA SER A 100 -32.77 5.98 -7.09
C SER A 100 -33.98 6.18 -8.01
N LYS A 101 -34.78 5.13 -8.22
CA LYS A 101 -36.02 5.19 -9.01
C LYS A 101 -37.08 6.13 -8.40
N PHE A 102 -36.97 6.46 -7.13
CA PHE A 102 -37.86 7.43 -6.46
C PHE A 102 -37.45 8.89 -6.66
N GLY A 103 -36.37 9.17 -7.39
CA GLY A 103 -36.00 10.49 -7.88
C GLY A 103 -35.29 11.40 -6.87
N ASP A 104 -34.83 10.86 -5.73
CA ASP A 104 -33.98 11.62 -4.80
C ASP A 104 -32.57 11.84 -5.41
N PRO A 105 -32.17 13.12 -5.65
CA PRO A 105 -30.88 13.42 -6.29
C PRO A 105 -29.68 12.93 -5.47
N ASN A 106 -29.76 12.87 -4.15
CA ASN A 106 -28.67 12.39 -3.31
C ASN A 106 -28.47 10.87 -3.47
N ILE A 107 -29.57 10.12 -3.58
CA ILE A 107 -29.51 8.66 -3.81
C ILE A 107 -28.96 8.38 -5.21
N LEU A 108 -29.29 9.19 -6.20
CA LEU A 108 -28.78 9.06 -7.57
C LEU A 108 -27.25 9.27 -7.60
N ILE A 109 -26.75 10.32 -6.94
CA ILE A 109 -25.32 10.59 -6.79
C ILE A 109 -24.61 9.44 -6.08
N MET A 110 -25.19 8.94 -4.97
CA MET A 110 -24.62 7.79 -4.24
C MET A 110 -24.56 6.54 -5.11
N SER A 111 -25.59 6.25 -5.90
CA SER A 111 -25.61 5.12 -6.84
C SER A 111 -24.47 5.23 -7.87
N GLU A 112 -24.29 6.41 -8.48
CA GLU A 112 -23.19 6.64 -9.43
C GLU A 112 -21.81 6.51 -8.78
N MET A 113 -21.65 7.01 -7.55
CA MET A 113 -20.40 6.85 -6.80
C MET A 113 -20.09 5.37 -6.52
N MET A 114 -21.10 4.59 -6.15
CA MET A 114 -20.94 3.16 -5.90
C MET A 114 -20.56 2.39 -7.17
N ASP A 115 -21.15 2.71 -8.31
CA ASP A 115 -20.76 2.11 -9.60
C ASP A 115 -19.31 2.44 -9.98
N ARG A 116 -18.88 3.68 -9.76
CA ARG A 116 -17.49 4.09 -9.99
C ARG A 116 -16.52 3.33 -9.07
N ILE A 117 -16.88 3.15 -7.80
CA ILE A 117 -16.06 2.39 -6.83
C ILE A 117 -15.99 0.93 -7.27
N LYS A 118 -17.12 0.30 -7.62
CA LYS A 118 -17.19 -1.08 -8.11
C LYS A 118 -16.27 -1.30 -9.30
N ASN A 119 -16.27 -0.40 -10.26
CA ASN A 119 -15.44 -0.50 -11.44
C ASN A 119 -13.93 -0.37 -11.10
N LYS A 120 -13.57 0.41 -10.07
CA LYS A 120 -12.20 0.49 -9.56
C LYS A 120 -11.78 -0.73 -8.73
N MET A 121 -12.72 -1.38 -8.04
CA MET A 121 -12.41 -2.56 -7.22
C MET A 121 -12.20 -3.84 -8.04
N ASN A 122 -12.71 -3.90 -9.27
CA ASN A 122 -12.81 -5.15 -10.02
C ASN A 122 -11.52 -5.63 -10.67
N CYS A 123 -10.50 -4.81 -10.89
CA CYS A 123 -9.17 -5.26 -11.36
C CYS A 123 -8.16 -4.13 -11.21
N VAL A 124 -7.16 -4.31 -10.38
CA VAL A 124 -5.93 -3.55 -10.54
C VAL A 124 -5.23 -4.16 -11.75
N VAL A 125 -5.30 -3.49 -12.90
CA VAL A 125 -4.51 -3.86 -14.07
C VAL A 125 -3.12 -3.29 -13.84
N PHE A 126 -2.15 -4.17 -13.72
CA PHE A 126 -0.75 -3.78 -13.57
C PHE A 126 -0.13 -3.61 -14.97
N GLU A 127 0.23 -2.39 -15.32
CA GLU A 127 0.91 -2.06 -16.58
C GLU A 127 2.29 -1.49 -16.28
N GLU A 128 3.31 -2.03 -16.95
CA GLU A 128 4.68 -1.51 -16.85
C GLU A 128 4.74 -0.05 -17.33
N GLY A 129 5.52 0.76 -16.63
CA GLY A 129 5.65 2.20 -16.88
C GLY A 129 4.64 3.07 -16.16
N CYS A 130 3.61 2.52 -15.49
CA CYS A 130 2.70 3.35 -14.69
C CYS A 130 3.25 3.63 -13.30
N PHE A 131 2.85 4.78 -12.74
CA PHE A 131 3.13 5.12 -11.34
C PHE A 131 2.20 4.35 -10.43
N MET A 132 2.74 3.88 -9.30
CA MET A 132 1.97 3.11 -8.34
C MET A 132 2.41 3.38 -6.90
N SER A 133 1.42 3.46 -6.00
CA SER A 133 1.63 3.41 -4.55
C SER A 133 1.30 2.02 -4.03
N VAL A 134 2.16 1.51 -3.16
CA VAL A 134 2.05 0.17 -2.58
C VAL A 134 2.11 0.27 -1.07
N VAL A 135 1.18 -0.40 -0.39
CA VAL A 135 1.20 -0.58 1.07
C VAL A 135 1.35 -2.07 1.37
N GLY A 136 2.28 -2.40 2.26
CA GLY A 136 2.56 -3.78 2.59
C GLY A 136 3.52 -3.96 3.75
N ASP A 137 3.83 -5.21 4.04
CA ASP A 137 4.79 -5.62 5.05
C ASP A 137 6.12 -6.00 4.40
N ILE A 138 7.24 -5.62 5.04
CA ILE A 138 8.56 -6.12 4.61
C ILE A 138 8.68 -7.58 5.04
N PHE A 139 9.16 -8.42 4.13
CA PHE A 139 9.55 -9.79 4.44
C PHE A 139 10.85 -10.16 3.73
N VAL A 140 11.49 -11.21 4.19
CA VAL A 140 12.68 -11.77 3.56
C VAL A 140 12.29 -13.04 2.85
N ASP A 141 12.55 -13.11 1.55
CA ASP A 141 12.46 -14.36 0.81
C ASP A 141 13.57 -15.30 1.30
N SER A 142 13.18 -16.33 2.03
CA SER A 142 14.12 -17.29 2.66
C SER A 142 14.97 -18.04 1.65
N SER A 143 14.51 -18.17 0.40
CA SER A 143 15.26 -18.90 -0.64
C SER A 143 16.41 -18.05 -1.22
N ARG A 144 16.25 -16.74 -1.28
CA ARG A 144 17.20 -15.81 -1.89
C ARG A 144 17.86 -14.85 -0.91
N GLY A 145 17.35 -14.76 0.32
CA GLY A 145 17.82 -13.81 1.32
C GLY A 145 17.51 -12.35 0.98
N VAL A 146 16.61 -12.10 0.02
CA VAL A 146 16.28 -10.75 -0.47
C VAL A 146 15.06 -10.22 0.25
N ARG A 147 15.10 -8.93 0.64
CA ARG A 147 13.93 -8.25 1.17
C ARG A 147 12.95 -7.93 0.04
N MET A 148 11.70 -8.21 0.31
CA MET A 148 10.57 -7.96 -0.58
C MET A 148 9.43 -7.33 0.21
N ILE A 149 8.41 -6.84 -0.50
CA ILE A 149 7.17 -6.35 0.12
C ILE A 149 6.03 -7.34 -0.17
N SER A 150 5.35 -7.79 0.88
CA SER A 150 4.07 -8.47 0.77
C SER A 150 2.97 -7.40 0.76
N ALA A 151 2.52 -7.03 -0.43
CA ALA A 151 1.54 -5.98 -0.62
C ALA A 151 0.12 -6.50 -0.38
N TYR A 152 -0.67 -5.70 0.30
CA TYR A 152 -2.11 -5.88 0.45
C TYR A 152 -2.92 -4.72 -0.14
N GLU A 153 -2.24 -3.63 -0.54
CA GLU A 153 -2.86 -2.51 -1.26
C GLU A 153 -1.90 -2.02 -2.35
N CYS A 154 -2.42 -1.92 -3.58
CA CYS A 154 -1.71 -1.39 -4.73
C CYS A 154 -2.64 -0.42 -5.46
N ASN A 155 -2.24 0.84 -5.60
CA ASN A 155 -3.01 1.88 -6.27
C ASN A 155 -2.22 2.48 -7.42
N VAL A 156 -2.76 2.39 -8.62
CA VAL A 156 -2.22 3.11 -9.78
C VAL A 156 -2.45 4.61 -9.58
N THR A 157 -1.44 5.39 -9.81
CA THR A 157 -1.42 6.83 -9.58
C THR A 157 -1.03 7.59 -10.85
N SER A 158 -0.88 8.90 -10.76
CA SER A 158 -0.47 9.75 -11.87
C SER A 158 0.91 10.35 -11.63
N ALA A 159 1.57 10.82 -12.69
CA ALA A 159 2.82 11.58 -12.58
C ALA A 159 2.70 12.83 -11.69
N ALA A 160 1.52 13.46 -11.66
CA ALA A 160 1.28 14.60 -10.76
C ALA A 160 1.30 14.18 -9.28
N TYR A 161 0.87 12.96 -8.97
CA TYR A 161 0.95 12.41 -7.62
C TYR A 161 2.39 12.13 -7.19
N ASP A 162 3.27 11.76 -8.12
CA ASP A 162 4.69 11.54 -7.84
C ASP A 162 5.36 12.80 -7.26
N VAL A 163 5.04 13.97 -7.80
CA VAL A 163 5.56 15.26 -7.28
C VAL A 163 5.08 15.50 -5.84
N VAL A 164 3.81 15.26 -5.57
CA VAL A 164 3.23 15.39 -4.21
C VAL A 164 3.89 14.40 -3.26
N TRP A 165 4.08 13.15 -3.69
CA TRP A 165 4.74 12.11 -2.91
C TRP A 165 6.15 12.50 -2.50
N MET A 166 6.95 13.02 -3.44
CA MET A 166 8.33 13.44 -3.18
C MET A 166 8.41 14.61 -2.18
N GLU A 167 7.49 15.59 -2.28
CA GLU A 167 7.42 16.70 -1.32
C GLU A 167 6.98 16.22 0.08
N GLU A 168 6.01 15.32 0.15
CA GLU A 168 5.60 14.70 1.42
C GLU A 168 6.74 13.92 2.06
N LEU A 169 7.49 13.11 1.29
CA LEU A 169 8.64 12.37 1.79
C LEU A 169 9.70 13.32 2.33
N ARG A 170 10.08 14.33 1.56
CA ARG A 170 11.06 15.34 1.99
C ARG A 170 10.67 15.96 3.32
N TYR A 171 9.41 16.35 3.47
CA TYR A 171 8.89 16.92 4.70
C TYR A 171 8.95 15.93 5.87
N LEU A 172 8.53 14.66 5.66
CA LEU A 172 8.57 13.63 6.70
C LEU A 172 9.99 13.32 7.16
N TYR A 173 10.95 13.23 6.24
CA TYR A 173 12.34 12.99 6.57
C TYR A 173 12.95 14.16 7.35
N ASP A 174 12.72 15.40 6.91
CA ASP A 174 13.26 16.58 7.57
C ASP A 174 12.66 16.80 8.97
N LYS A 175 11.35 16.62 9.13
CA LYS A 175 10.65 16.98 10.36
C LYS A 175 10.51 15.85 11.39
N PHE A 176 10.37 14.60 10.91
CA PHE A 176 9.97 13.51 11.79
C PHE A 176 10.96 12.34 11.85
N TYR A 177 11.66 12.02 10.75
CA TYR A 177 12.47 10.82 10.74
C TYR A 177 13.90 11.09 11.22
N ILE A 178 14.56 12.11 10.69
CA ILE A 178 15.97 12.40 10.98
C ILE A 178 16.11 13.19 12.28
N ASN A 179 15.21 14.12 12.54
CA ASN A 179 15.27 15.02 13.70
C ASN A 179 14.49 14.52 14.93
N ASN A 180 14.17 13.21 15.00
CA ASN A 180 13.47 12.66 16.14
C ASN A 180 14.39 12.65 17.38
N PRO A 181 14.09 13.39 18.47
CA PRO A 181 14.94 13.47 19.66
C PRO A 181 14.94 12.17 20.50
N SER A 182 14.33 11.08 19.97
CA SER A 182 14.26 9.78 20.65
C SER A 182 15.41 8.83 20.28
N CYS A 183 16.47 9.34 19.63
CA CYS A 183 17.72 8.61 19.37
C CYS A 183 18.78 8.95 20.37
#